data_70e4d1010089b761293dccde235ab312
#
_entry.id   70e4d1010089b761293dccde235ab312
#
_cell.length_a   1.000
_cell.length_b   1.000
_cell.length_c   1.000
_cell.angle_alpha   90.00
_cell.angle_beta   90.00
_cell.angle_gamma   90.00
#
_symmetry.space_group_name_H-M   'P 1'
#
loop_
_entity.id
_entity.type
_entity.pdbx_description
1 polymer ?
#
loop_
_entity_poly.entity_id
_entity_poly.type
_entity_poly.pdbx_seq_one_letter_code
_entity_poly.pdbx_strand_id
1 'polypeptide(L)'
;MNKKILVGLVAGIVVIVALVYGFSKNSTSNSQTGELHQIEKENVVDSVKKTPESPKAVKEKEKTSEANEEVKSVVKAKAETEEKAEIKQKVKKKQEEKFVNFVDMNKWLHNAKDKVYYQTGIVYTKTPTALKYQKMALFVPENYLICRKNADDFLSCEKASSAHEGKYNVNNAPIFFEIDSPDFAAMPALTEYKDYSVYTKEGMVYAHIGFRGIESGAPLGVADIKAAVKYLRRNNDRIPGNTNSIFVLGMNQGGLLAAVLGASGNDKAYMPYLQEIGALNGVDDNISGVILFNPVSGLDTANEALEWLLGSSRKDMTEEQKKMSEAMAKEYANYINRAGFIDARGRALTLQYSAKGIYQQGTYYDYIKKVIEKSIQRFIETYTFPYMIPKSWEISEEDAIAQDNIKLAGTIQSKDRFLNTLNAKKKWIFDYGIHGLKISSIKDFNRIFKRKMLPMASFDGVNKDKIANLLFGAGDANKMHFDFYTARVLKNSAEGKDFSSDLYKRDKAGSITLKRVNLYNPLYYLISSYEGYNTSTAAPYWYVRSGLFQNSDILTSSVNLYLALSGYRKIKEVDYQTVWGMGEVKELTDKNIEEIFDWIKFKAQ
;
A
#
# COMPACT_ATOMS: atom_id res chain seq x y z
N MET A 1 20.35 -16.43 18.88
CA MET A 1 20.37 -14.96 18.73
C MET A 1 19.23 -14.36 19.50
N ASN A 2 19.43 -13.25 20.16
CA ASN A 2 18.67 -12.82 21.33
C ASN A 2 17.22 -12.34 21.05
N LYS A 3 16.28 -12.95 21.77
CA LYS A 3 14.84 -12.57 21.85
C LYS A 3 14.52 -11.11 22.26
N LYS A 4 15.50 -10.25 22.44
CA LYS A 4 15.30 -8.86 22.92
C LYS A 4 15.22 -7.80 21.80
N ILE A 5 15.50 -8.14 20.56
CA ILE A 5 15.45 -7.20 19.42
C ILE A 5 14.02 -7.08 18.85
N LEU A 6 13.19 -8.12 19.04
CA LEU A 6 11.82 -8.17 18.54
C LEU A 6 10.83 -7.25 19.27
N VAL A 7 11.14 -6.82 20.52
CA VAL A 7 10.22 -6.04 21.36
C VAL A 7 10.19 -4.53 21.00
N GLY A 8 11.23 -4.02 20.37
CA GLY A 8 11.30 -2.59 20.00
C GLY A 8 10.44 -2.21 18.77
N LEU A 9 10.27 -3.13 17.83
CA LEU A 9 9.47 -2.88 16.61
C LEU A 9 7.96 -2.96 16.87
N VAL A 10 7.54 -3.81 17.82
CA VAL A 10 6.12 -4.02 18.15
C VAL A 10 5.51 -2.83 18.90
N ALA A 11 6.32 -2.09 19.69
CA ALA A 11 5.80 -0.99 20.52
C ALA A 11 5.40 0.26 19.73
N GLY A 12 6.01 0.52 18.57
CA GLY A 12 5.69 1.69 17.72
C GLY A 12 4.40 1.53 16.92
N ILE A 13 4.06 0.31 16.54
CA ILE A 13 2.90 -0.01 15.69
C ILE A 13 1.62 -0.19 16.51
N VAL A 14 1.73 -0.71 17.75
CA VAL A 14 0.56 -0.92 18.63
C VAL A 14 -0.13 0.38 19.02
N VAL A 15 0.58 1.52 19.11
CA VAL A 15 -0.02 2.82 19.46
C VAL A 15 -0.87 3.41 18.33
N ILE A 16 -0.50 3.14 17.08
CA ILE A 16 -1.27 3.64 15.90
C ILE A 16 -2.53 2.79 15.67
N VAL A 17 -2.46 1.47 15.91
CA VAL A 17 -3.62 0.57 15.75
C VAL A 17 -4.69 0.82 16.82
N ALA A 18 -4.31 1.20 18.05
CA ALA A 18 -5.28 1.49 19.12
C ALA A 18 -6.13 2.74 18.85
N LEU A 19 -5.61 3.72 18.09
CA LEU A 19 -6.35 4.93 17.72
C LEU A 19 -7.34 4.71 16.56
N VAL A 20 -7.08 3.75 15.68
CA VAL A 20 -7.97 3.43 14.55
C VAL A 20 -9.09 2.48 14.98
N TYR A 21 -8.83 1.55 15.91
CA TYR A 21 -9.87 0.64 16.43
C TYR A 21 -10.86 1.27 17.41
N GLY A 22 -10.51 2.42 18.00
CA GLY A 22 -11.40 3.15 18.93
C GLY A 22 -12.61 3.83 18.26
N PHE A 23 -12.55 4.09 16.96
CA PHE A 23 -13.62 4.75 16.21
C PHE A 23 -14.61 3.81 15.48
N SER A 24 -14.31 2.51 15.41
CA SER A 24 -15.13 1.55 14.65
C SER A 24 -16.21 0.83 15.48
N LYS A 25 -16.32 1.07 16.79
CA LYS A 25 -17.27 0.33 17.65
C LYS A 25 -18.56 1.08 18.03
N ASN A 26 -18.84 2.26 17.48
CA ASN A 26 -20.03 3.02 17.79
C ASN A 26 -20.98 3.23 16.59
N SER A 27 -21.29 2.18 15.87
CA SER A 27 -22.46 2.20 14.97
C SER A 27 -23.06 0.81 14.82
N THR A 28 -23.78 0.36 15.85
CA THR A 28 -24.79 -0.70 15.69
C THR A 28 -26.04 -0.32 16.46
N SER A 29 -27.06 -0.07 15.67
CA SER A 29 -28.48 -0.35 15.84
C SER A 29 -29.18 0.05 17.13
N ASN A 30 -30.21 0.89 16.98
CA ASN A 30 -31.53 0.50 17.43
C ASN A 30 -32.60 1.17 16.57
N SER A 31 -33.36 0.33 15.89
CA SER A 31 -34.66 0.64 15.32
C SER A 31 -35.72 0.59 16.42
N GLN A 32 -36.50 1.64 16.59
CA GLN A 32 -37.92 1.52 16.87
C GLN A 32 -38.64 2.84 16.58
N THR A 33 -39.62 2.71 15.77
CA THR A 33 -40.85 3.50 15.46
C THR A 33 -41.34 4.51 16.48
N GLY A 34 -41.83 5.67 15.97
CA GLY A 34 -42.89 6.44 16.63
C GLY A 34 -42.91 7.93 16.30
N GLU A 35 -43.73 8.30 15.32
CA GLU A 35 -44.59 9.49 15.16
C GLU A 35 -44.09 10.92 15.38
N LEU A 36 -44.36 11.66 14.30
CA LEU A 36 -44.66 13.10 14.10
C LEU A 36 -44.99 13.95 15.33
N HIS A 37 -44.39 15.14 15.40
CA HIS A 37 -45.12 16.41 15.39
C HIS A 37 -44.23 17.60 15.02
N GLN A 38 -44.72 18.39 14.08
CA GLN A 38 -44.29 19.77 13.73
C GLN A 38 -44.52 20.71 14.90
N ILE A 39 -43.78 21.82 14.97
CA ILE A 39 -44.27 23.22 14.98
C ILE A 39 -43.08 24.17 15.28
N GLU A 40 -42.84 25.03 14.30
CA GLU A 40 -42.62 26.49 14.25
C GLU A 40 -41.64 27.24 15.18
N LYS A 41 -40.88 28.03 14.48
CA LYS A 41 -40.22 29.33 14.66
C LYS A 41 -40.68 30.20 15.85
N GLU A 42 -39.75 30.92 16.46
CA GLU A 42 -39.59 32.37 16.39
C GLU A 42 -38.51 32.91 17.34
N ASN A 43 -37.75 33.76 16.83
CA ASN A 43 -37.01 34.97 17.10
C ASN A 43 -37.00 35.64 18.52
N VAL A 44 -35.84 36.30 18.73
CA VAL A 44 -35.64 37.70 19.16
C VAL A 44 -35.11 37.99 20.58
N VAL A 45 -33.84 38.43 20.59
CA VAL A 45 -33.25 39.70 21.10
C VAL A 45 -33.16 39.99 22.63
N ASP A 46 -31.93 40.33 23.00
CA ASP A 46 -31.42 41.42 23.88
C ASP A 46 -31.71 41.46 25.40
N SER A 47 -30.67 41.60 26.11
CA SER A 47 -30.17 42.76 26.87
C SER A 47 -29.74 42.51 28.32
N VAL A 48 -28.49 42.80 28.59
CA VAL A 48 -27.91 43.80 29.52
C VAL A 48 -28.10 43.67 31.05
N LYS A 49 -26.90 43.60 31.70
CA LYS A 49 -26.48 44.27 32.97
C LYS A 49 -26.91 43.72 34.34
N LYS A 50 -26.00 43.37 35.21
CA LYS A 50 -25.38 44.16 36.31
C LYS A 50 -24.85 43.28 37.45
N THR A 51 -23.61 43.54 37.82
CA THR A 51 -23.03 43.26 39.15
C THR A 51 -23.72 44.08 40.23
N PRO A 52 -23.68 43.72 41.55
CA PRO A 52 -22.54 44.12 42.36
C PRO A 52 -22.18 43.26 43.64
N GLU A 53 -20.95 43.48 44.04
CA GLU A 53 -20.39 43.73 45.38
C GLU A 53 -20.23 42.63 46.43
N SER A 54 -18.95 42.64 46.91
CA SER A 54 -18.42 42.06 48.16
C SER A 54 -18.99 42.71 49.43
N PRO A 55 -18.70 42.13 50.63
CA PRO A 55 -17.60 42.67 51.39
C PRO A 55 -16.82 41.75 52.38
N LYS A 56 -15.56 42.19 52.60
CA LYS A 56 -14.72 42.29 53.86
C LYS A 56 -14.31 41.04 54.65
N ALA A 57 -13.09 40.66 54.65
CA ALA A 57 -11.92 41.01 55.45
C ALA A 57 -11.96 40.65 56.94
N VAL A 58 -11.04 39.83 57.42
CA VAL A 58 -10.30 39.95 58.71
C VAL A 58 -8.88 39.41 58.56
N LYS A 59 -7.95 40.15 59.14
CA LYS A 59 -6.50 39.98 59.17
C LYS A 59 -6.06 38.86 60.13
N GLU A 60 -4.95 38.17 59.82
CA GLU A 60 -3.90 38.01 60.82
C GLU A 60 -2.54 37.71 60.19
N LYS A 61 -1.51 38.11 60.88
CA LYS A 61 -0.14 38.50 60.47
C LYS A 61 0.89 37.40 60.39
N GLU A 62 1.84 37.67 59.50
CA GLU A 62 3.29 37.50 59.62
C GLU A 62 3.91 36.27 60.30
N LYS A 63 4.60 35.44 59.50
CA LYS A 63 6.05 35.10 59.60
C LYS A 63 6.39 34.02 58.58
N THR A 64 7.10 34.40 57.55
CA THR A 64 8.10 33.59 56.83
C THR A 64 8.47 34.27 55.52
N SER A 65 9.35 35.26 55.55
CA SER A 65 9.71 36.04 54.37
C SER A 65 11.08 35.71 53.74
N GLU A 66 11.80 34.69 54.23
CA GLU A 66 13.13 34.38 53.66
C GLU A 66 13.19 33.07 52.86
N ALA A 67 12.31 32.10 53.13
CA ALA A 67 12.30 30.84 52.34
C ALA A 67 11.55 30.94 51.00
N ASN A 68 10.76 32.00 50.77
CA ASN A 68 9.96 32.19 49.56
C ASN A 68 10.67 32.95 48.42
N GLU A 69 11.78 33.64 48.67
CA GLU A 69 12.55 34.33 47.65
C GLU A 69 13.53 33.39 46.93
N GLU A 70 14.13 32.45 47.66
CA GLU A 70 15.05 31.47 47.07
C GLU A 70 14.30 30.45 46.18
N VAL A 71 13.11 30.00 46.59
CA VAL A 71 12.26 29.11 45.77
C VAL A 71 11.69 29.84 44.54
N LYS A 72 11.33 31.13 44.67
CA LYS A 72 10.90 31.92 43.50
C LYS A 72 12.02 32.22 42.51
N SER A 73 13.28 32.40 42.98
CA SER A 73 14.42 32.60 42.10
C SER A 73 14.80 31.31 41.33
N VAL A 74 14.74 30.15 41.99
CA VAL A 74 15.01 28.84 41.38
C VAL A 74 13.91 28.44 40.37
N VAL A 75 12.64 28.69 40.71
CA VAL A 75 11.51 28.44 39.79
C VAL A 75 11.54 29.38 38.59
N LYS A 76 11.92 30.65 38.78
CA LYS A 76 12.07 31.63 37.71
C LYS A 76 13.26 31.30 36.82
N ALA A 77 14.40 30.88 37.36
CA ALA A 77 15.56 30.43 36.60
C ALA A 77 15.30 29.14 35.81
N LYS A 78 14.49 28.21 36.35
CA LYS A 78 14.08 26.98 35.68
C LYS A 78 13.10 27.26 34.56
N ALA A 79 12.11 28.14 34.79
CA ALA A 79 11.16 28.58 33.76
C ALA A 79 11.86 29.34 32.62
N GLU A 80 12.81 30.23 32.92
CA GLU A 80 13.60 30.92 31.89
C GLU A 80 14.54 29.99 31.12
N THR A 81 15.01 28.90 31.76
CA THR A 81 15.83 27.87 31.08
C THR A 81 14.96 26.96 30.17
N GLU A 82 13.76 26.61 30.63
CA GLU A 82 12.78 25.83 29.84
C GLU A 82 12.21 26.66 28.69
N GLU A 83 11.92 27.95 28.93
CA GLU A 83 11.48 28.87 27.88
C GLU A 83 12.58 29.13 26.82
N LYS A 84 13.85 29.29 27.27
CA LYS A 84 15.01 29.39 26.36
C LYS A 84 15.27 28.08 25.59
N ALA A 85 15.00 26.91 26.22
CA ALA A 85 15.08 25.61 25.57
C ALA A 85 13.93 25.41 24.55
N GLU A 86 12.69 25.83 24.90
CA GLU A 86 11.56 25.83 23.98
C GLU A 86 11.73 26.83 22.84
N ILE A 87 12.27 28.03 23.13
CA ILE A 87 12.58 29.04 22.09
C ILE A 87 13.70 28.53 21.18
N LYS A 88 14.76 27.88 21.72
CA LYS A 88 15.78 27.19 20.90
C LYS A 88 15.22 26.03 20.09
N GLN A 89 14.31 25.24 20.65
CA GLN A 89 13.60 24.20 19.89
C GLN A 89 12.63 24.79 18.84
N LYS A 90 11.92 25.87 19.16
CA LYS A 90 11.06 26.59 18.21
C LYS A 90 11.87 27.33 17.14
N VAL A 91 13.05 27.84 17.47
CA VAL A 91 13.98 28.44 16.50
C VAL A 91 14.66 27.35 15.65
N LYS A 92 15.01 26.17 16.20
CA LYS A 92 15.39 24.98 15.43
C LYS A 92 14.25 24.46 14.54
N LYS A 93 12.98 24.55 14.98
CA LYS A 93 11.78 24.21 14.17
C LYS A 93 11.47 25.23 13.07
N LYS A 94 12.05 26.43 13.11
CA LYS A 94 11.81 27.51 12.15
C LYS A 94 12.92 27.72 11.15
N GLN A 95 13.89 26.81 11.03
CA GLN A 95 14.67 26.72 9.79
C GLN A 95 13.70 26.24 8.71
N GLU A 96 13.35 27.18 7.83
CA GLU A 96 12.41 26.95 6.74
C GLU A 96 12.87 25.73 5.96
N GLU A 97 12.05 24.68 6.00
CA GLU A 97 12.23 23.47 5.18
C GLU A 97 11.98 23.85 3.72
N LYS A 98 13.01 24.47 3.12
CA LYS A 98 12.98 24.91 1.71
C LYS A 98 13.57 23.83 0.82
N PHE A 99 13.01 23.71 -0.37
CA PHE A 99 13.61 22.91 -1.43
C PHE A 99 15.03 23.43 -1.72
N VAL A 100 15.96 22.51 -1.79
CA VAL A 100 17.31 22.71 -2.29
C VAL A 100 17.58 21.69 -3.40
N ASN A 101 18.28 22.09 -4.46
CA ASN A 101 18.53 21.21 -5.61
C ASN A 101 19.36 19.97 -5.26
N PHE A 102 20.07 20.00 -4.13
CA PHE A 102 21.00 18.96 -3.71
C PHE A 102 20.84 18.64 -2.23
N VAL A 103 21.10 17.39 -1.85
CA VAL A 103 21.21 16.96 -0.46
C VAL A 103 22.24 17.84 0.25
N ASP A 104 21.88 18.37 1.41
CA ASP A 104 22.77 19.24 2.19
C ASP A 104 23.76 18.36 2.98
N MET A 105 25.00 18.33 2.52
CA MET A 105 26.05 17.53 3.13
C MET A 105 26.48 18.02 4.52
N ASN A 106 25.95 19.16 4.99
CA ASN A 106 26.22 19.71 6.32
C ASN A 106 25.11 19.45 7.37
N LYS A 107 24.09 18.65 7.02
CA LYS A 107 22.91 18.39 7.88
C LYS A 107 22.72 16.92 8.24
N TRP A 108 23.78 16.16 8.23
CA TRP A 108 23.73 14.75 8.62
C TRP A 108 23.70 14.59 10.15
N LEU A 109 23.08 13.53 10.61
CA LEU A 109 23.02 13.06 11.98
C LEU A 109 23.56 11.64 12.04
N HIS A 110 23.94 11.17 13.24
CA HIS A 110 24.52 9.84 13.43
C HIS A 110 23.78 9.08 14.53
N ASN A 111 23.43 7.83 14.24
CA ASN A 111 23.02 6.86 15.24
C ASN A 111 24.14 5.84 15.42
N ALA A 112 24.92 6.00 16.51
CA ALA A 112 26.07 5.14 16.78
C ALA A 112 25.68 3.69 17.12
N LYS A 113 24.49 3.47 17.70
CA LYS A 113 24.00 2.12 18.04
C LYS A 113 23.76 1.30 16.79
N ASP A 114 23.14 1.89 15.79
CA ASP A 114 22.74 1.20 14.55
C ASP A 114 23.78 1.38 13.44
N LYS A 115 24.85 2.19 13.68
CA LYS A 115 25.91 2.54 12.74
C LYS A 115 25.39 3.15 11.43
N VAL A 116 24.55 4.17 11.57
CA VAL A 116 23.84 4.78 10.44
C VAL A 116 24.00 6.29 10.50
N TYR A 117 24.44 6.90 9.41
CA TYR A 117 24.22 8.33 9.17
C TYR A 117 22.85 8.55 8.55
N TYR A 118 22.15 9.57 8.99
CA TYR A 118 20.82 9.87 8.48
C TYR A 118 20.56 11.36 8.34
N GLN A 119 19.66 11.72 7.46
CA GLN A 119 19.14 13.08 7.30
C GLN A 119 17.64 13.01 7.07
N THR A 120 16.86 13.75 7.87
CA THR A 120 15.39 13.88 7.73
C THR A 120 15.03 15.24 7.12
N GLY A 121 13.76 15.40 6.70
CA GLY A 121 13.22 16.68 6.27
C GLY A 121 13.72 17.18 4.90
N ILE A 122 14.25 16.30 4.05
CA ILE A 122 14.73 16.66 2.71
C ILE A 122 13.53 16.91 1.79
N VAL A 123 13.26 18.17 1.44
CA VAL A 123 12.18 18.54 0.53
C VAL A 123 12.61 18.23 -0.91
N TYR A 124 11.89 17.34 -1.61
CA TYR A 124 12.26 16.85 -2.93
C TYR A 124 11.52 17.55 -4.10
N THR A 125 10.66 18.52 -3.82
CA THR A 125 9.91 19.31 -4.82
C THR A 125 10.09 20.80 -4.60
N LYS A 126 10.07 21.61 -5.69
CA LYS A 126 10.30 23.08 -5.61
C LYS A 126 9.11 23.82 -5.02
N THR A 127 7.89 23.35 -5.29
CA THR A 127 6.63 23.97 -4.86
C THR A 127 5.74 22.93 -4.18
N PRO A 128 6.14 22.47 -2.97
CA PRO A 128 5.36 21.45 -2.27
C PRO A 128 3.95 21.97 -1.95
N THR A 129 2.93 21.20 -2.32
CA THR A 129 1.53 21.51 -2.00
C THR A 129 1.08 20.87 -0.70
N ALA A 130 1.86 19.91 -0.17
CA ALA A 130 1.61 19.19 1.07
C ALA A 130 2.92 18.87 1.79
N LEU A 131 3.57 19.88 2.38
CA LEU A 131 4.90 19.78 2.97
C LEU A 131 5.02 18.72 4.08
N LYS A 132 3.92 18.37 4.76
CA LYS A 132 3.87 17.27 5.73
C LYS A 132 4.29 15.93 5.11
N TYR A 133 4.02 15.74 3.81
CA TYR A 133 4.25 14.50 3.08
C TYR A 133 5.41 14.60 2.08
N GLN A 134 5.59 15.75 1.41
CA GLN A 134 6.51 15.90 0.30
C GLN A 134 7.96 16.14 0.74
N LYS A 135 8.43 15.28 1.63
CA LYS A 135 9.82 15.23 2.13
C LYS A 135 10.29 13.79 2.21
N MET A 136 11.60 13.60 2.16
CA MET A 136 12.22 12.30 2.39
C MET A 136 13.23 12.34 3.52
N ALA A 137 13.60 11.17 4.01
CA ALA A 137 14.76 10.94 4.85
C ALA A 137 15.68 9.91 4.20
N LEU A 138 16.97 10.08 4.39
CA LEU A 138 18.01 9.16 3.91
C LEU A 138 18.72 8.51 5.09
N PHE A 139 19.03 7.23 4.94
CA PHE A 139 19.76 6.41 5.91
C PHE A 139 20.89 5.69 5.17
N VAL A 140 22.11 5.91 5.62
CA VAL A 140 23.34 5.50 4.93
C VAL A 140 24.19 4.71 5.88
N PRO A 141 24.78 3.56 5.48
CA PRO A 141 25.75 2.85 6.27
C PRO A 141 26.89 3.76 6.74
N GLU A 142 27.30 3.65 8.00
CA GLU A 142 28.33 4.52 8.60
C GLU A 142 29.61 4.60 7.79
N ASN A 143 30.05 3.46 7.23
CA ASN A 143 31.29 3.38 6.45
C ASN A 143 31.25 4.16 5.12
N TYR A 144 30.05 4.55 4.63
CA TYR A 144 29.91 5.20 3.32
C TYR A 144 30.12 6.72 3.35
N LEU A 145 30.16 7.31 4.54
CA LEU A 145 30.38 8.75 4.73
C LEU A 145 31.55 9.02 5.68
N ILE A 146 32.34 10.03 5.38
CA ILE A 146 33.37 10.59 6.25
C ILE A 146 32.83 11.89 6.81
N CYS A 147 32.57 11.92 8.11
CA CYS A 147 31.85 13.03 8.73
C CYS A 147 32.65 13.73 9.85
N ARG A 148 32.43 15.04 9.98
CA ARG A 148 32.99 15.87 11.07
C ARG A 148 31.89 16.73 11.65
N LYS A 149 31.90 16.92 12.97
CA LYS A 149 30.94 17.79 13.66
C LYS A 149 31.13 19.24 13.22
N ASN A 150 30.03 19.94 12.92
CA ASN A 150 30.02 21.37 12.58
C ASN A 150 29.46 22.23 13.74
N ALA A 151 29.44 23.56 13.54
CA ALA A 151 29.02 24.52 14.55
C ALA A 151 27.51 24.43 14.91
N ASP A 152 26.68 23.85 14.04
CA ASP A 152 25.22 23.78 14.19
C ASP A 152 24.75 22.45 14.83
N ASP A 153 25.66 21.71 15.49
CA ASP A 153 25.44 20.38 16.05
C ASP A 153 25.05 19.28 15.06
N PHE A 154 25.21 19.53 13.75
CA PHE A 154 25.13 18.55 12.70
C PHE A 154 26.50 18.02 12.32
N LEU A 155 26.51 17.10 11.37
CA LEU A 155 27.73 16.58 10.75
C LEU A 155 27.84 17.09 9.32
N SER A 156 29.03 17.62 8.99
CA SER A 156 29.46 17.86 7.62
C SER A 156 30.13 16.61 7.10
N CYS A 157 29.56 16.02 6.07
CA CYS A 157 29.97 14.72 5.53
C CYS A 157 30.40 14.81 4.08
N GLU A 158 31.28 13.93 3.69
CA GLU A 158 31.65 13.66 2.31
C GLU A 158 31.54 12.16 2.01
N LYS A 159 31.30 11.79 0.75
CA LYS A 159 31.21 10.40 0.32
C LYS A 159 32.60 9.77 0.44
N ALA A 160 32.70 8.59 1.07
CA ALA A 160 33.94 7.84 1.13
C ALA A 160 34.36 7.41 -0.29
N SER A 161 35.67 7.43 -0.56
CA SER A 161 36.21 7.04 -1.87
C SER A 161 36.12 5.53 -2.12
N SER A 162 36.26 4.74 -1.04
CA SER A 162 36.17 3.28 -1.07
C SER A 162 35.70 2.80 0.30
N ALA A 163 34.58 2.10 0.34
CA ALA A 163 34.03 1.49 1.56
C ALA A 163 33.10 0.35 1.18
N HIS A 164 33.02 -0.65 2.06
CA HIS A 164 32.11 -1.81 1.93
C HIS A 164 31.26 -1.94 3.17
N GLU A 165 29.99 -2.34 2.99
CA GLU A 165 29.09 -2.76 4.05
C GLU A 165 28.18 -3.87 3.52
N GLY A 166 28.00 -4.95 4.29
CA GLY A 166 27.17 -6.07 3.88
C GLY A 166 27.54 -6.62 2.50
N LYS A 167 26.59 -6.57 1.57
CA LYS A 167 26.69 -7.13 0.21
C LYS A 167 27.20 -6.12 -0.84
N TYR A 168 27.39 -4.85 -0.49
CA TYR A 168 27.63 -3.76 -1.44
C TYR A 168 28.81 -2.88 -1.03
N ASN A 169 29.16 -1.96 -1.90
CA ASN A 169 30.13 -0.91 -1.64
C ASN A 169 29.51 0.49 -1.89
N VAL A 170 30.22 1.50 -1.46
CA VAL A 170 29.81 2.91 -1.53
C VAL A 170 29.44 3.40 -2.93
N ASN A 171 29.83 2.71 -4.00
CA ASN A 171 29.56 3.13 -5.39
C ASN A 171 28.45 2.29 -6.06
N ASN A 172 28.20 1.06 -5.60
CA ASN A 172 27.21 0.18 -6.22
C ASN A 172 26.01 -0.17 -5.32
N ALA A 173 26.00 0.29 -4.07
CA ALA A 173 24.88 0.08 -3.16
C ALA A 173 23.57 0.58 -3.79
N PRO A 174 22.52 -0.27 -3.87
CA PRO A 174 21.23 0.17 -4.38
C PRO A 174 20.56 1.11 -3.40
N ILE A 175 19.70 1.98 -3.94
CA ILE A 175 18.74 2.73 -3.13
C ILE A 175 17.50 1.88 -2.97
N PHE A 176 17.06 1.69 -1.74
CA PHE A 176 15.89 0.89 -1.41
C PHE A 176 14.88 1.72 -0.64
N PHE A 177 13.60 1.58 -0.92
CA PHE A 177 12.53 2.17 -0.15
C PHE A 177 11.26 1.31 -0.15
N GLU A 178 10.44 1.50 0.86
CA GLU A 178 9.15 0.86 1.01
C GLU A 178 8.02 1.84 0.75
N ILE A 179 6.93 1.36 0.16
CA ILE A 179 5.66 2.07 0.04
C ILE A 179 4.68 1.41 1.01
N ASP A 180 4.50 2.03 2.17
CA ASP A 180 3.49 1.64 3.15
C ASP A 180 2.29 2.57 3.02
N SER A 181 1.19 2.03 2.50
CA SER A 181 -0.03 2.81 2.19
C SER A 181 -1.29 1.98 2.44
N PRO A 182 -1.55 1.60 3.71
CA PRO A 182 -2.77 0.89 4.06
C PRO A 182 -3.99 1.75 3.68
N ASP A 183 -4.97 1.13 3.03
CA ASP A 183 -6.17 1.82 2.55
C ASP A 183 -5.88 3.07 1.69
N PHE A 184 -4.76 3.05 0.96
CA PHE A 184 -4.26 4.17 0.16
C PHE A 184 -3.93 5.44 0.97
N ALA A 185 -3.68 5.30 2.27
CA ALA A 185 -3.32 6.42 3.14
C ALA A 185 -2.01 7.10 2.71
N ALA A 186 -1.89 8.38 3.03
CA ALA A 186 -0.66 9.12 2.85
C ALA A 186 0.45 8.56 3.75
N MET A 187 1.68 8.53 3.24
CA MET A 187 2.87 8.21 4.02
C MET A 187 3.51 9.51 4.53
N PRO A 188 3.51 9.78 5.84
CA PRO A 188 4.09 11.01 6.37
C PRO A 188 5.61 10.99 6.25
N ALA A 189 6.21 12.17 6.06
CA ALA A 189 7.65 12.34 6.17
C ALA A 189 8.13 12.10 7.60
N LEU A 190 9.33 11.56 7.75
CA LEU A 190 9.96 11.42 9.07
C LEU A 190 10.47 12.77 9.59
N THR A 191 10.23 13.01 10.86
CA THR A 191 10.75 14.17 11.61
C THR A 191 11.90 13.79 12.53
N GLU A 192 12.08 12.50 12.80
CA GLU A 192 13.09 11.95 13.70
C GLU A 192 13.64 10.62 13.18
N TYR A 193 14.66 10.10 13.84
CA TYR A 193 15.25 8.80 13.50
C TYR A 193 14.22 7.67 13.64
N LYS A 194 14.21 6.78 12.63
CA LYS A 194 13.55 5.48 12.67
C LYS A 194 14.57 4.41 12.30
N ASP A 195 14.53 3.27 12.99
CA ASP A 195 15.47 2.18 12.74
C ASP A 195 15.17 1.46 11.42
N TYR A 196 16.06 1.66 10.45
CA TYR A 196 16.10 0.96 9.17
C TYR A 196 17.43 0.20 9.01
N SER A 197 18.08 -0.12 10.14
CA SER A 197 19.39 -0.79 10.12
C SER A 197 19.36 -2.19 9.49
N VAL A 198 18.20 -2.80 9.37
CA VAL A 198 18.02 -4.07 8.63
C VAL A 198 18.47 -3.94 7.17
N TYR A 199 18.26 -2.79 6.54
CA TYR A 199 18.67 -2.52 5.16
C TYR A 199 20.10 -1.99 5.07
N THR A 200 20.49 -1.08 5.97
CA THR A 200 21.83 -0.48 5.92
C THR A 200 22.94 -1.45 6.31
N LYS A 201 22.69 -2.44 7.17
CA LYS A 201 23.62 -3.53 7.48
C LYS A 201 23.89 -4.46 6.29
N GLU A 202 22.93 -4.58 5.37
CA GLU A 202 23.13 -5.27 4.10
C GLU A 202 23.93 -4.43 3.10
N GLY A 203 24.22 -3.17 3.44
CA GLY A 203 24.97 -2.22 2.64
C GLY A 203 24.12 -1.39 1.68
N MET A 204 22.78 -1.45 1.78
CA MET A 204 21.87 -0.62 0.98
C MET A 204 21.76 0.79 1.56
N VAL A 205 21.49 1.78 0.72
CA VAL A 205 21.01 3.10 1.15
C VAL A 205 19.50 3.05 1.21
N TYR A 206 18.93 3.36 2.37
CA TYR A 206 17.49 3.37 2.53
C TYR A 206 16.94 4.80 2.43
N ALA A 207 15.87 4.98 1.67
CA ALA A 207 15.15 6.23 1.57
C ALA A 207 13.73 6.08 2.14
N HIS A 208 13.35 6.87 3.13
CA HIS A 208 11.95 6.99 3.52
C HIS A 208 11.32 8.16 2.75
N ILE A 209 10.40 7.87 1.86
CA ILE A 209 9.76 8.85 0.99
C ILE A 209 8.33 9.10 1.48
N GLY A 210 8.06 10.27 2.01
CA GLY A 210 6.69 10.70 2.30
C GLY A 210 5.96 11.05 1.00
N PHE A 211 4.64 10.79 0.93
CA PHE A 211 3.80 11.10 -0.23
C PHE A 211 2.33 11.29 0.17
N ARG A 212 1.58 12.02 -0.66
CA ARG A 212 0.15 12.25 -0.47
C ARG A 212 -0.65 10.96 -0.69
N GLY A 213 -1.73 10.80 0.05
CA GLY A 213 -2.61 9.64 0.00
C GLY A 213 -3.99 9.94 -0.61
N ILE A 214 -4.92 9.11 -0.19
CA ILE A 214 -6.29 9.01 -0.69
C ILE A 214 -7.06 10.35 -0.66
N GLU A 215 -6.86 11.18 0.36
CA GLU A 215 -7.56 12.47 0.48
C GLU A 215 -7.19 13.46 -0.63
N SER A 216 -6.01 13.29 -1.22
CA SER A 216 -5.56 14.09 -2.35
C SER A 216 -6.04 13.55 -3.70
N GLY A 217 -6.41 12.28 -3.73
CA GLY A 217 -6.84 11.56 -4.93
C GLY A 217 -5.70 11.05 -5.81
N ALA A 218 -5.99 9.98 -6.57
CA ALA A 218 -5.06 9.46 -7.59
C ALA A 218 -4.93 10.45 -8.77
N PRO A 219 -3.74 10.58 -9.37
CA PRO A 219 -2.51 9.84 -9.15
C PRO A 219 -1.46 10.58 -8.29
N LEU A 220 -1.87 11.51 -7.43
CA LEU A 220 -0.95 12.46 -6.77
C LEU A 220 0.11 11.79 -5.91
N GLY A 221 -0.21 10.71 -5.19
CA GLY A 221 0.79 9.97 -4.40
C GLY A 221 1.91 9.37 -5.26
N VAL A 222 1.56 8.80 -6.42
CA VAL A 222 2.55 8.27 -7.37
C VAL A 222 3.40 9.41 -7.96
N ALA A 223 2.80 10.56 -8.26
CA ALA A 223 3.53 11.74 -8.74
C ALA A 223 4.55 12.24 -7.70
N ASP A 224 4.20 12.23 -6.41
CA ASP A 224 5.12 12.58 -5.33
C ASP A 224 6.32 11.62 -5.29
N ILE A 225 6.09 10.30 -5.34
CA ILE A 225 7.17 9.29 -5.34
C ILE A 225 8.05 9.45 -6.58
N LYS A 226 7.47 9.70 -7.77
CA LYS A 226 8.22 9.98 -9.00
C LYS A 226 9.13 11.23 -8.84
N ALA A 227 8.62 12.29 -8.22
CA ALA A 227 9.42 13.49 -7.95
C ALA A 227 10.57 13.18 -6.98
N ALA A 228 10.35 12.34 -5.97
CA ALA A 228 11.40 11.89 -5.06
C ALA A 228 12.47 11.04 -5.77
N VAL A 229 12.09 10.13 -6.68
CA VAL A 229 13.03 9.36 -7.51
C VAL A 229 13.88 10.29 -8.39
N LYS A 230 13.29 11.31 -9.01
CA LYS A 230 14.04 12.33 -9.76
C LYS A 230 15.06 13.07 -8.88
N TYR A 231 14.66 13.41 -7.65
CA TYR A 231 15.55 14.07 -6.69
C TYR A 231 16.71 13.16 -6.28
N LEU A 232 16.46 11.90 -5.98
CA LEU A 232 17.51 10.91 -5.68
C LEU A 232 18.52 10.82 -6.81
N ARG A 233 18.08 10.68 -8.06
CA ARG A 233 18.96 10.60 -9.25
C ARG A 233 19.78 11.86 -9.48
N ARG A 234 19.19 13.04 -9.25
CA ARG A 234 19.92 14.31 -9.34
C ARG A 234 21.08 14.38 -8.36
N ASN A 235 21.01 13.65 -7.27
CA ASN A 235 21.97 13.68 -6.18
C ASN A 235 22.96 12.48 -6.18
N ASN A 236 23.20 11.85 -7.33
CA ASN A 236 24.08 10.69 -7.44
C ASN A 236 25.52 10.96 -6.96
N ASP A 237 25.99 12.18 -7.12
CA ASP A 237 27.35 12.56 -6.69
C ASP A 237 27.46 12.78 -5.16
N ARG A 238 26.33 12.98 -4.47
CA ARG A 238 26.26 13.30 -3.04
C ARG A 238 25.78 12.13 -2.19
N ILE A 239 24.78 11.40 -2.69
CA ILE A 239 24.26 10.22 -2.01
C ILE A 239 25.20 9.04 -2.28
N PRO A 240 25.71 8.34 -1.25
CA PRO A 240 26.41 7.08 -1.44
C PRO A 240 25.54 6.05 -2.16
N GLY A 241 26.18 5.12 -2.86
CA GLY A 241 25.49 4.11 -3.67
C GLY A 241 25.29 4.55 -5.11
N ASN A 242 24.43 3.81 -5.80
CA ASN A 242 24.08 4.02 -7.20
C ASN A 242 22.60 4.44 -7.30
N THR A 243 22.33 5.71 -7.42
CA THR A 243 20.96 6.25 -7.54
C THR A 243 20.27 5.89 -8.87
N ASN A 244 20.94 5.19 -9.78
CA ASN A 244 20.31 4.55 -10.94
C ASN A 244 19.82 3.13 -10.63
N SER A 245 20.29 2.53 -9.52
CA SER A 245 19.89 1.20 -9.05
C SER A 245 18.87 1.36 -7.91
N ILE A 246 17.62 1.59 -8.26
CA ILE A 246 16.53 1.86 -7.30
C ILE A 246 15.57 0.68 -7.26
N PHE A 247 15.30 0.17 -6.06
CA PHE A 247 14.36 -0.90 -5.79
C PHE A 247 13.27 -0.45 -4.82
N VAL A 248 12.05 -0.87 -5.08
CA VAL A 248 10.87 -0.54 -4.25
C VAL A 248 10.17 -1.80 -3.77
N LEU A 249 9.77 -1.79 -2.50
CA LEU A 249 8.88 -2.78 -1.92
C LEU A 249 7.50 -2.18 -1.68
N GLY A 250 6.45 -2.93 -2.00
CA GLY A 250 5.08 -2.57 -1.65
C GLY A 250 4.23 -3.79 -1.30
N MET A 251 3.34 -3.63 -0.31
CA MET A 251 2.41 -4.66 0.15
C MET A 251 0.97 -4.18 -0.01
N ASN A 252 0.06 -5.07 -0.40
CA ASN A 252 -1.37 -4.80 -0.55
C ASN A 252 -1.63 -3.54 -1.41
N GLN A 253 -2.24 -2.47 -0.85
CA GLN A 253 -2.46 -1.20 -1.56
C GLN A 253 -1.15 -0.47 -1.87
N GLY A 254 -0.16 -0.50 -0.96
CA GLY A 254 1.20 -0.01 -1.24
C GLY A 254 1.86 -0.79 -2.39
N GLY A 255 1.50 -2.07 -2.55
CA GLY A 255 1.89 -2.90 -3.71
C GLY A 255 1.34 -2.38 -5.03
N LEU A 256 0.12 -1.81 -5.05
CA LEU A 256 -0.40 -1.14 -6.24
C LEU A 256 0.44 0.09 -6.60
N LEU A 257 0.74 0.97 -5.63
CA LEU A 257 1.55 2.16 -5.89
C LEU A 257 2.95 1.79 -6.40
N ALA A 258 3.57 0.77 -5.80
CA ALA A 258 4.86 0.23 -6.24
C ALA A 258 4.79 -0.34 -7.67
N ALA A 259 3.73 -1.08 -8.00
CA ALA A 259 3.51 -1.63 -9.32
C ALA A 259 3.30 -0.54 -10.38
N VAL A 260 2.50 0.50 -10.04
CA VAL A 260 2.29 1.64 -10.92
C VAL A 260 3.60 2.41 -11.13
N LEU A 261 4.36 2.69 -10.08
CA LEU A 261 5.67 3.34 -10.17
C LEU A 261 6.60 2.56 -11.11
N GLY A 262 6.68 1.23 -10.92
CA GLY A 262 7.51 0.35 -11.74
C GLY A 262 7.08 0.26 -13.19
N ALA A 263 5.77 0.31 -13.47
CA ALA A 263 5.25 0.21 -14.84
C ALA A 263 5.26 1.55 -15.59
N SER A 264 5.16 2.69 -14.90
CA SER A 264 4.91 4.01 -15.49
C SER A 264 6.13 4.93 -15.58
N GLY A 265 7.37 4.42 -15.45
CA GLY A 265 8.57 5.24 -15.48
C GLY A 265 8.62 6.17 -16.71
N ASN A 266 8.94 7.44 -16.50
CA ASN A 266 9.07 8.49 -17.54
C ASN A 266 7.79 8.74 -18.38
N ASP A 267 6.62 8.26 -17.96
CA ASP A 267 5.39 8.50 -18.72
C ASP A 267 4.98 9.97 -18.68
N LYS A 268 4.76 10.54 -19.87
CA LYS A 268 4.43 11.96 -20.04
C LYS A 268 3.07 12.35 -19.48
N ALA A 269 2.16 11.40 -19.28
CA ALA A 269 0.84 11.70 -18.74
C ALA A 269 0.88 12.14 -17.27
N TYR A 270 1.99 11.89 -16.54
CA TYR A 270 2.23 12.44 -15.22
C TYR A 270 2.74 13.89 -15.21
N MET A 271 3.14 14.45 -16.35
CA MET A 271 3.75 15.79 -16.41
C MET A 271 2.90 16.89 -15.75
N PRO A 272 1.57 16.97 -15.92
CA PRO A 272 0.77 18.00 -15.26
C PRO A 272 0.92 17.98 -13.74
N TYR A 273 0.92 16.80 -13.14
CA TYR A 273 1.05 16.60 -11.68
C TYR A 273 2.48 16.87 -11.17
N LEU A 274 3.49 16.48 -11.94
CA LEU A 274 4.89 16.73 -11.64
C LEU A 274 5.23 18.23 -11.73
N GLN A 275 4.67 18.94 -12.71
CA GLN A 275 4.84 20.38 -12.87
C GLN A 275 4.18 21.17 -11.74
N GLU A 276 2.97 20.77 -11.30
CA GLU A 276 2.26 21.39 -10.19
C GLU A 276 3.12 21.49 -8.92
N ILE A 277 3.83 20.41 -8.58
CA ILE A 277 4.69 20.36 -7.40
C ILE A 277 6.13 20.80 -7.66
N GLY A 278 6.44 21.24 -8.88
CA GLY A 278 7.79 21.68 -9.24
C GLY A 278 8.85 20.56 -9.17
N ALA A 279 8.50 19.35 -9.61
CA ALA A 279 9.45 18.25 -9.74
C ALA A 279 10.59 18.59 -10.72
N LEU A 280 11.75 17.98 -10.54
CA LEU A 280 12.92 18.24 -11.38
C LEU A 280 12.67 17.82 -12.83
N ASN A 281 12.91 18.75 -13.77
CA ASN A 281 12.81 18.50 -15.19
C ASN A 281 14.10 17.86 -15.74
N GLY A 282 13.97 17.06 -16.81
CA GLY A 282 15.11 16.45 -17.49
C GLY A 282 15.82 15.34 -16.69
N VAL A 283 15.19 14.85 -15.65
CA VAL A 283 15.67 13.71 -14.84
C VAL A 283 14.65 12.58 -14.94
N ASP A 284 15.11 11.37 -15.13
CA ASP A 284 14.26 10.17 -15.23
C ASP A 284 13.67 9.75 -13.88
N ASP A 285 12.49 9.12 -13.92
CA ASP A 285 11.80 8.55 -12.74
C ASP A 285 11.51 7.04 -12.83
N ASN A 286 12.06 6.35 -13.83
CA ASN A 286 12.01 4.89 -13.88
C ASN A 286 12.85 4.26 -12.76
N ILE A 287 12.58 3.03 -12.38
CA ILE A 287 13.30 2.30 -11.34
C ILE A 287 13.82 0.95 -11.86
N SER A 288 14.71 0.30 -11.09
CA SER A 288 15.37 -0.93 -11.50
C SER A 288 14.57 -2.18 -11.15
N GLY A 289 13.91 -2.19 -9.99
CA GLY A 289 13.17 -3.38 -9.58
C GLY A 289 12.02 -3.08 -8.63
N VAL A 290 11.03 -3.99 -8.67
CA VAL A 290 9.79 -3.90 -7.89
C VAL A 290 9.58 -5.20 -7.13
N ILE A 291 9.36 -5.10 -5.83
CA ILE A 291 9.05 -6.21 -4.93
C ILE A 291 7.61 -6.05 -4.43
N LEU A 292 6.78 -7.04 -4.67
CA LEU A 292 5.35 -6.98 -4.39
C LEU A 292 4.88 -8.16 -3.54
N PHE A 293 4.16 -7.85 -2.48
CA PHE A 293 3.41 -8.83 -1.72
C PHE A 293 1.92 -8.49 -1.78
N ASN A 294 1.12 -9.42 -2.29
CA ASN A 294 -0.33 -9.24 -2.48
C ASN A 294 -0.71 -7.94 -3.21
N PRO A 295 -0.09 -7.59 -4.35
CA PRO A 295 -0.42 -6.34 -5.01
C PRO A 295 -1.88 -6.32 -5.45
N VAL A 296 -2.59 -5.28 -5.09
CA VAL A 296 -3.89 -4.96 -5.70
C VAL A 296 -3.60 -4.28 -7.04
N SER A 297 -4.06 -4.84 -8.15
CA SER A 297 -3.90 -4.24 -9.48
C SER A 297 -5.19 -4.38 -10.29
N GLY A 298 -5.37 -3.56 -11.33
CA GLY A 298 -6.55 -3.63 -12.17
C GLY A 298 -7.84 -3.19 -11.47
N LEU A 299 -7.79 -2.07 -10.72
CA LEU A 299 -8.98 -1.51 -10.07
C LEU A 299 -10.09 -1.16 -11.06
N ASP A 300 -9.74 -0.89 -12.32
CA ASP A 300 -10.65 -0.63 -13.44
C ASP A 300 -11.53 -1.83 -13.84
N THR A 301 -11.22 -3.03 -13.37
CA THR A 301 -11.95 -4.27 -13.64
C THR A 301 -12.19 -5.10 -12.38
N ALA A 302 -11.98 -4.53 -11.21
CA ALA A 302 -11.99 -5.29 -9.95
C ALA A 302 -13.39 -5.80 -9.57
N ASN A 303 -14.45 -5.04 -9.81
CA ASN A 303 -15.82 -5.49 -9.59
C ASN A 303 -16.18 -6.68 -10.50
N GLU A 304 -15.82 -6.60 -11.76
CA GLU A 304 -16.07 -7.64 -12.78
C GLU A 304 -15.27 -8.91 -12.48
N ALA A 305 -14.01 -8.76 -12.11
CA ALA A 305 -13.14 -9.87 -11.70
C ALA A 305 -13.69 -10.61 -10.47
N LEU A 306 -14.20 -9.84 -9.49
CA LEU A 306 -14.84 -10.38 -8.30
C LEU A 306 -16.08 -11.21 -8.64
N GLU A 307 -16.96 -10.69 -9.52
CA GLU A 307 -18.17 -11.41 -9.92
C GLU A 307 -17.85 -12.64 -10.78
N TRP A 308 -16.85 -12.58 -11.66
CA TRP A 308 -16.37 -13.77 -12.36
C TRP A 308 -15.85 -14.84 -11.39
N LEU A 309 -15.09 -14.44 -10.37
CA LEU A 309 -14.46 -15.36 -9.40
C LEU A 309 -15.47 -15.93 -8.40
N LEU A 310 -16.35 -15.11 -7.84
CA LEU A 310 -17.20 -15.44 -6.69
C LEU A 310 -18.71 -15.46 -7.02
N GLY A 311 -19.16 -14.83 -8.09
CA GLY A 311 -20.58 -14.64 -8.40
C GLY A 311 -21.38 -15.93 -8.39
N SER A 312 -20.82 -17.01 -8.98
CA SER A 312 -21.46 -18.35 -8.97
C SER A 312 -21.56 -19.03 -7.60
N SER A 313 -20.88 -18.47 -6.57
CA SER A 313 -20.91 -18.95 -5.18
C SER A 313 -21.85 -18.14 -4.29
N ARG A 314 -22.43 -17.04 -4.80
CA ARG A 314 -23.38 -16.22 -4.07
C ARG A 314 -24.70 -16.98 -3.85
N LYS A 315 -25.26 -16.82 -2.65
CA LYS A 315 -26.58 -17.32 -2.26
C LYS A 315 -27.54 -16.15 -2.10
N ASP A 316 -28.81 -16.41 -2.16
CA ASP A 316 -29.90 -15.47 -1.81
C ASP A 316 -29.91 -14.15 -2.60
N MET A 317 -29.44 -14.19 -3.86
CA MET A 317 -29.53 -13.04 -4.77
C MET A 317 -30.94 -12.90 -5.36
N THR A 318 -31.41 -11.64 -5.48
CA THR A 318 -32.59 -11.33 -6.31
C THR A 318 -32.30 -11.63 -7.78
N GLU A 319 -33.33 -11.68 -8.63
CA GLU A 319 -33.13 -11.87 -10.07
C GLU A 319 -32.35 -10.72 -10.73
N GLU A 320 -32.54 -9.48 -10.25
CA GLU A 320 -31.78 -8.31 -10.70
C GLU A 320 -30.30 -8.44 -10.31
N GLN A 321 -30.02 -8.84 -9.08
CA GLN A 321 -28.64 -9.09 -8.62
C GLN A 321 -27.95 -10.19 -9.40
N LYS A 322 -28.67 -11.28 -9.73
CA LYS A 322 -28.12 -12.35 -10.58
C LYS A 322 -27.77 -11.81 -11.97
N LYS A 323 -28.69 -11.10 -12.61
CA LYS A 323 -28.46 -10.49 -13.92
C LYS A 323 -27.27 -9.53 -13.91
N MET A 324 -27.14 -8.72 -12.86
CA MET A 324 -26.02 -7.80 -12.70
C MET A 324 -24.70 -8.56 -12.52
N SER A 325 -24.63 -9.54 -11.62
CA SER A 325 -23.44 -10.40 -11.41
C SER A 325 -23.03 -11.11 -12.71
N GLU A 326 -24.01 -11.66 -13.46
CA GLU A 326 -23.76 -12.29 -14.75
C GLU A 326 -23.22 -11.31 -15.80
N ALA A 327 -23.77 -10.10 -15.85
CA ALA A 327 -23.31 -9.08 -16.77
C ALA A 327 -21.90 -8.59 -16.44
N MET A 328 -21.57 -8.41 -15.15
CA MET A 328 -20.22 -8.08 -14.72
C MET A 328 -19.22 -9.20 -15.07
N ALA A 329 -19.53 -10.46 -14.75
CA ALA A 329 -18.68 -11.60 -15.13
C ALA A 329 -18.46 -11.70 -16.65
N LYS A 330 -19.47 -11.33 -17.46
CA LYS A 330 -19.35 -11.23 -18.92
C LYS A 330 -18.40 -10.12 -19.34
N GLU A 331 -18.47 -8.94 -18.71
CA GLU A 331 -17.54 -7.85 -19.00
C GLU A 331 -16.10 -8.23 -18.64
N TYR A 332 -15.90 -8.97 -17.53
CA TYR A 332 -14.59 -9.52 -17.22
C TYR A 332 -14.07 -10.47 -18.30
N ALA A 333 -14.91 -11.38 -18.77
CA ALA A 333 -14.53 -12.27 -19.87
C ALA A 333 -14.17 -11.50 -21.16
N ASN A 334 -14.94 -10.46 -21.48
CA ASN A 334 -14.65 -9.56 -22.60
C ASN A 334 -13.30 -8.85 -22.41
N TYR A 335 -13.01 -8.41 -21.18
CA TYR A 335 -11.72 -7.80 -20.83
C TYR A 335 -10.57 -8.78 -21.05
N ILE A 336 -10.62 -9.98 -20.46
CA ILE A 336 -9.58 -11.02 -20.60
C ILE A 336 -9.34 -11.35 -22.09
N ASN A 337 -10.42 -11.52 -22.86
CA ASN A 337 -10.32 -11.87 -24.28
C ASN A 337 -9.68 -10.76 -25.13
N ARG A 338 -9.80 -9.49 -24.71
CA ARG A 338 -9.15 -8.35 -25.37
C ARG A 338 -7.75 -8.08 -24.88
N ALA A 339 -7.42 -8.45 -23.62
CA ALA A 339 -6.12 -8.19 -23.03
C ALA A 339 -4.97 -8.91 -23.77
N GLY A 340 -5.29 -9.99 -24.51
CA GLY A 340 -4.31 -10.69 -25.32
C GLY A 340 -3.28 -11.46 -24.50
N PHE A 341 -3.62 -11.90 -23.30
CA PHE A 341 -2.75 -12.70 -22.46
C PHE A 341 -2.36 -14.01 -23.13
N ILE A 342 -1.11 -14.40 -22.97
CA ILE A 342 -0.57 -15.67 -23.45
C ILE A 342 0.09 -16.45 -22.32
N ASP A 343 0.09 -17.77 -22.41
CA ASP A 343 0.85 -18.61 -21.48
C ASP A 343 2.33 -18.71 -21.92
N ALA A 344 3.14 -19.40 -21.10
CA ALA A 344 4.56 -19.61 -21.40
C ALA A 344 4.86 -20.38 -22.71
N ARG A 345 3.83 -20.96 -23.36
CA ARG A 345 3.93 -21.64 -24.66
C ARG A 345 3.42 -20.77 -25.79
N GLY A 346 3.09 -19.49 -25.53
CA GLY A 346 2.53 -18.56 -26.50
C GLY A 346 1.05 -18.80 -26.87
N ARG A 347 0.32 -19.64 -26.10
CA ARG A 347 -1.10 -19.90 -26.37
C ARG A 347 -1.95 -18.79 -25.74
N ALA A 348 -2.93 -18.31 -26.51
CA ALA A 348 -3.87 -17.32 -26.05
C ALA A 348 -4.70 -17.83 -24.85
N LEU A 349 -4.84 -16.97 -23.86
CA LEU A 349 -5.66 -17.21 -22.67
C LEU A 349 -7.00 -16.49 -22.83
N THR A 350 -8.08 -17.28 -22.95
CA THR A 350 -9.43 -16.78 -23.23
C THR A 350 -10.45 -17.39 -22.29
N LEU A 351 -11.54 -16.66 -22.06
CA LEU A 351 -12.73 -17.14 -21.36
C LEU A 351 -13.87 -17.40 -22.35
N GLN A 352 -14.60 -18.49 -22.11
CA GLN A 352 -15.73 -18.92 -22.93
C GLN A 352 -16.97 -19.07 -22.06
N TYR A 353 -18.15 -18.87 -22.64
CA TYR A 353 -19.42 -19.12 -21.97
C TYR A 353 -19.52 -20.57 -21.48
N SER A 354 -20.07 -20.76 -20.32
CA SER A 354 -20.30 -22.07 -19.73
C SER A 354 -21.66 -22.10 -19.00
N ALA A 355 -22.44 -23.13 -19.27
CA ALA A 355 -23.70 -23.38 -18.57
C ALA A 355 -23.53 -23.76 -17.07
N LYS A 356 -22.30 -24.13 -16.66
CA LYS A 356 -21.98 -24.51 -15.25
C LYS A 356 -21.60 -23.33 -14.37
N GLY A 357 -21.55 -22.17 -14.91
CA GLY A 357 -21.14 -20.91 -14.27
C GLY A 357 -20.70 -19.93 -15.35
N ILE A 358 -20.93 -18.64 -15.14
CA ILE A 358 -20.72 -17.64 -16.19
C ILE A 358 -19.23 -17.58 -16.53
N TYR A 359 -18.92 -17.93 -17.78
CA TYR A 359 -17.54 -17.94 -18.28
C TYR A 359 -16.55 -18.78 -17.46
N GLN A 360 -17.02 -19.83 -16.77
CA GLN A 360 -16.18 -20.77 -16.01
C GLN A 360 -15.59 -21.86 -16.94
N GLN A 361 -15.13 -21.47 -18.13
CA GLN A 361 -14.52 -22.32 -19.16
C GLN A 361 -13.52 -21.52 -20.02
N GLY A 362 -12.57 -22.20 -20.62
CA GLY A 362 -11.57 -21.64 -21.52
C GLY A 362 -10.14 -21.71 -20.95
N THR A 363 -9.18 -21.35 -21.78
CA THR A 363 -7.75 -21.48 -21.45
C THR A 363 -7.31 -20.60 -20.27
N TYR A 364 -7.93 -19.44 -20.08
CA TYR A 364 -7.69 -18.60 -18.88
C TYR A 364 -8.24 -19.27 -17.61
N TYR A 365 -9.44 -19.83 -17.65
CA TYR A 365 -10.00 -20.57 -16.53
C TYR A 365 -9.10 -21.75 -16.12
N ASP A 366 -8.63 -22.53 -17.10
CA ASP A 366 -7.72 -23.65 -16.85
C ASP A 366 -6.36 -23.16 -16.31
N TYR A 367 -5.91 -21.98 -16.74
CA TYR A 367 -4.69 -21.37 -16.23
C TYR A 367 -4.82 -20.99 -14.75
N ILE A 368 -5.91 -20.35 -14.33
CA ILE A 368 -6.17 -20.01 -12.92
C ILE A 368 -6.27 -21.29 -12.06
N LYS A 369 -6.97 -22.34 -12.55
CA LYS A 369 -6.99 -23.63 -11.88
C LYS A 369 -5.58 -24.16 -11.65
N LYS A 370 -4.76 -24.15 -12.68
CA LYS A 370 -3.37 -24.62 -12.63
C LYS A 370 -2.51 -23.82 -11.67
N VAL A 371 -2.74 -22.51 -11.52
CA VAL A 371 -2.07 -21.66 -10.51
C VAL A 371 -2.38 -22.16 -9.10
N ILE A 372 -3.64 -22.46 -8.80
CA ILE A 372 -4.07 -23.01 -7.50
C ILE A 372 -3.43 -24.39 -7.28
N GLU A 373 -3.53 -25.30 -8.26
CA GLU A 373 -2.97 -26.65 -8.23
C GLU A 373 -1.45 -26.62 -7.92
N LYS A 374 -0.71 -25.79 -8.63
CA LYS A 374 0.73 -25.62 -8.42
C LYS A 374 1.07 -25.06 -7.04
N SER A 375 0.24 -24.17 -6.49
CA SER A 375 0.47 -23.62 -5.17
C SER A 375 0.32 -24.68 -4.07
N ILE A 376 -0.72 -25.53 -4.16
CA ILE A 376 -0.91 -26.67 -3.25
C ILE A 376 0.26 -27.67 -3.40
N GLN A 377 0.60 -28.02 -4.63
CA GLN A 377 1.68 -28.95 -4.92
C GLN A 377 3.00 -28.47 -4.31
N ARG A 378 3.36 -27.20 -4.55
CA ARG A 378 4.58 -26.61 -3.99
C ARG A 378 4.57 -26.64 -2.46
N PHE A 379 3.43 -26.33 -1.83
CA PHE A 379 3.32 -26.39 -0.37
C PHE A 379 3.71 -27.77 0.14
N ILE A 380 3.10 -28.84 -0.38
CA ILE A 380 3.38 -30.19 0.10
C ILE A 380 4.78 -30.74 -0.28
N GLU A 381 5.45 -30.15 -1.25
CA GLU A 381 6.84 -30.49 -1.64
C GLU A 381 7.88 -29.73 -0.83
N THR A 382 7.56 -28.48 -0.43
CA THR A 382 8.51 -27.60 0.26
C THR A 382 8.50 -27.76 1.77
N TYR A 383 7.30 -28.02 2.34
CA TYR A 383 7.17 -28.12 3.80
C TYR A 383 7.29 -29.56 4.30
N THR A 384 8.03 -29.71 5.40
CA THR A 384 8.24 -30.99 6.08
C THR A 384 7.06 -31.30 6.99
N PHE A 385 6.58 -32.53 6.95
CA PHE A 385 5.58 -33.02 7.90
C PHE A 385 6.27 -33.79 9.05
N PRO A 386 5.77 -33.71 10.29
CA PRO A 386 4.55 -33.02 10.72
C PRO A 386 4.65 -31.49 10.62
N TYR A 387 3.58 -30.85 10.14
CA TYR A 387 3.50 -29.40 9.92
C TYR A 387 2.46 -28.77 10.85
N MET A 388 2.90 -27.75 11.62
CA MET A 388 1.98 -27.00 12.47
C MET A 388 1.28 -25.92 11.65
N ILE A 389 -0.04 -25.97 11.59
CA ILE A 389 -0.86 -24.99 10.89
C ILE A 389 -0.74 -23.65 11.61
N PRO A 390 -0.33 -22.57 10.93
CA PRO A 390 -0.30 -21.24 11.52
C PRO A 390 -1.71 -20.77 11.91
N LYS A 391 -1.84 -20.05 13.03
CA LYS A 391 -3.12 -19.44 13.44
C LYS A 391 -3.73 -18.53 12.36
N SER A 392 -2.90 -17.92 11.53
CA SER A 392 -3.35 -17.10 10.40
C SER A 392 -4.18 -17.88 9.35
N TRP A 393 -4.14 -19.20 9.36
CA TRP A 393 -4.98 -20.04 8.49
C TRP A 393 -6.35 -20.35 9.11
N GLU A 394 -6.53 -20.08 10.40
CA GLU A 394 -7.82 -20.24 11.06
C GLU A 394 -8.81 -19.21 10.50
N ILE A 395 -9.96 -19.67 10.09
CA ILE A 395 -11.07 -18.82 9.61
C ILE A 395 -12.02 -18.63 10.78
N SER A 396 -12.31 -17.39 11.15
CA SER A 396 -13.33 -17.11 12.16
C SER A 396 -14.71 -17.59 11.68
N GLU A 397 -15.60 -17.93 12.59
CA GLU A 397 -16.96 -18.37 12.22
C GLU A 397 -17.74 -17.24 11.51
N GLU A 398 -17.45 -15.99 11.86
CA GLU A 398 -18.03 -14.80 11.24
C GLU A 398 -17.56 -14.57 9.81
N ASP A 399 -16.32 -15.00 9.48
CA ASP A 399 -15.72 -14.85 8.15
C ASP A 399 -15.97 -16.05 7.24
N ALA A 400 -16.59 -17.12 7.73
CA ALA A 400 -16.83 -18.32 6.94
C ALA A 400 -17.92 -18.07 5.88
N ILE A 401 -17.53 -18.12 4.59
CA ILE A 401 -18.44 -17.93 3.45
C ILE A 401 -19.52 -19.02 3.38
N ALA A 402 -19.20 -20.21 3.87
CA ALA A 402 -20.11 -21.34 3.85
C ALA A 402 -19.85 -22.26 5.03
N GLN A 403 -20.90 -23.00 5.42
CA GLN A 403 -20.81 -24.13 6.34
C GLN A 403 -19.84 -25.23 5.89
N ASP A 404 -19.31 -25.10 4.66
CA ASP A 404 -18.37 -26.03 4.03
C ASP A 404 -16.89 -25.68 4.29
N ASN A 405 -16.59 -24.56 4.96
CA ASN A 405 -15.22 -24.20 5.27
C ASN A 405 -14.54 -25.25 6.16
N ILE A 406 -13.35 -25.63 5.76
CA ILE A 406 -12.55 -26.59 6.50
C ILE A 406 -11.74 -25.83 7.56
N LYS A 407 -11.94 -26.20 8.83
CA LYS A 407 -11.07 -25.72 9.91
C LYS A 407 -9.74 -26.47 9.82
N LEU A 408 -8.71 -25.75 9.39
CA LEU A 408 -7.32 -26.21 9.46
C LEU A 408 -6.75 -25.71 10.79
N ALA A 409 -6.55 -26.61 11.75
CA ALA A 409 -5.98 -26.27 13.05
C ALA A 409 -5.05 -27.39 13.54
N GLY A 410 -4.10 -27.03 14.40
CA GLY A 410 -3.17 -27.96 15.02
C GLY A 410 -2.09 -28.48 14.09
N THR A 411 -1.61 -29.70 14.36
CA THR A 411 -0.48 -30.31 13.64
C THR A 411 -0.96 -31.37 12.66
N ILE A 412 -0.60 -31.21 11.40
CA ILE A 412 -0.87 -32.20 10.35
C ILE A 412 0.34 -33.15 10.23
N GLN A 413 0.09 -34.43 10.38
CA GLN A 413 1.13 -35.45 10.54
C GLN A 413 1.79 -35.87 9.22
N SER A 414 1.06 -35.79 8.08
CA SER A 414 1.57 -36.22 6.78
C SER A 414 0.87 -35.50 5.62
N LYS A 415 1.45 -35.59 4.42
CA LYS A 415 0.86 -35.14 3.16
C LYS A 415 -0.54 -35.75 2.96
N ASP A 416 -0.68 -37.04 3.15
CA ASP A 416 -1.97 -37.74 2.95
C ASP A 416 -3.04 -37.23 3.95
N ARG A 417 -2.65 -37.04 5.21
CA ARG A 417 -3.54 -36.46 6.22
C ARG A 417 -3.96 -35.04 5.84
N PHE A 418 -3.06 -34.24 5.29
CA PHE A 418 -3.37 -32.90 4.79
C PHE A 418 -4.40 -32.95 3.66
N LEU A 419 -4.16 -33.75 2.62
CA LEU A 419 -5.09 -33.88 1.48
C LEU A 419 -6.45 -34.46 1.90
N ASN A 420 -6.46 -35.44 2.81
CA ASN A 420 -7.70 -36.00 3.37
C ASN A 420 -8.48 -34.93 4.15
N THR A 421 -7.82 -34.10 4.93
CA THR A 421 -8.46 -32.98 5.64
C THR A 421 -9.09 -31.99 4.65
N LEU A 422 -8.38 -31.63 3.59
CA LEU A 422 -8.90 -30.74 2.54
C LEU A 422 -10.12 -31.33 1.82
N ASN A 423 -10.19 -32.64 1.69
CA ASN A 423 -11.27 -33.37 1.05
C ASN A 423 -12.39 -33.84 2.01
N ALA A 424 -12.32 -33.49 3.30
CA ALA A 424 -13.18 -34.10 4.35
C ALA A 424 -14.69 -33.90 4.11
N LYS A 425 -15.12 -32.72 3.63
CA LYS A 425 -16.53 -32.40 3.35
C LYS A 425 -16.97 -32.74 1.92
N LYS A 426 -16.03 -32.63 0.98
CA LYS A 426 -16.24 -32.91 -0.44
C LYS A 426 -14.89 -33.23 -1.06
N LYS A 427 -14.82 -34.27 -1.88
CA LYS A 427 -13.62 -34.55 -2.68
C LYS A 427 -13.51 -33.53 -3.80
N TRP A 428 -12.50 -32.66 -3.73
CA TRP A 428 -12.25 -31.60 -4.71
C TRP A 428 -10.80 -31.52 -5.16
N ILE A 429 -9.85 -32.12 -4.40
CA ILE A 429 -8.45 -32.30 -4.77
C ILE A 429 -8.23 -33.77 -5.10
N PHE A 430 -7.61 -34.01 -6.24
CA PHE A 430 -7.27 -35.32 -6.75
C PHE A 430 -5.75 -35.39 -6.91
N ASP A 431 -5.13 -36.39 -6.28
CA ASP A 431 -3.71 -36.69 -6.46
C ASP A 431 -3.54 -37.71 -7.59
N TYR A 432 -2.83 -37.32 -8.64
CA TYR A 432 -2.49 -38.17 -9.79
C TYR A 432 -1.01 -38.60 -9.76
N GLY A 433 -0.40 -38.60 -8.59
CA GLY A 433 1.00 -39.01 -8.40
C GLY A 433 1.96 -38.10 -9.18
N ILE A 434 2.74 -38.70 -10.09
CA ILE A 434 3.71 -37.98 -10.92
C ILE A 434 3.09 -36.88 -11.80
N HIS A 435 1.80 -36.94 -12.06
CA HIS A 435 1.08 -35.90 -12.82
C HIS A 435 0.56 -34.75 -11.94
N GLY A 436 0.87 -34.79 -10.64
CA GLY A 436 0.57 -33.74 -9.66
C GLY A 436 -0.89 -33.67 -9.24
N LEU A 437 -1.20 -32.65 -8.47
CA LEU A 437 -2.53 -32.39 -7.95
C LEU A 437 -3.42 -31.70 -8.98
N LYS A 438 -4.72 -32.04 -8.95
CA LYS A 438 -5.78 -31.41 -9.72
C LYS A 438 -6.93 -31.00 -8.83
N ILE A 439 -7.55 -29.85 -9.10
CA ILE A 439 -8.78 -29.44 -8.43
C ILE A 439 -9.99 -29.63 -9.34
N SER A 440 -11.16 -29.89 -8.76
CA SER A 440 -12.42 -30.04 -9.49
C SER A 440 -12.82 -28.73 -10.19
N SER A 441 -12.83 -27.61 -9.46
CA SER A 441 -13.22 -26.30 -9.96
C SER A 441 -12.67 -25.16 -9.08
N ILE A 442 -12.61 -23.95 -9.63
CA ILE A 442 -12.33 -22.72 -8.88
C ILE A 442 -13.45 -22.48 -7.86
N LYS A 443 -14.69 -22.79 -8.21
CA LYS A 443 -15.85 -22.67 -7.30
C LYS A 443 -15.67 -23.52 -6.04
N ASP A 444 -15.19 -24.77 -6.15
CA ASP A 444 -14.95 -25.61 -4.98
C ASP A 444 -13.79 -25.07 -4.11
N PHE A 445 -12.72 -24.57 -4.72
CA PHE A 445 -11.66 -23.86 -4.00
C PHE A 445 -12.22 -22.66 -3.22
N ASN A 446 -13.01 -21.80 -3.87
CA ASN A 446 -13.58 -20.62 -3.23
C ASN A 446 -14.50 -20.98 -2.05
N ARG A 447 -15.35 -22.01 -2.19
CA ARG A 447 -16.23 -22.47 -1.11
C ARG A 447 -15.48 -22.94 0.12
N ILE A 448 -14.28 -23.47 -0.05
CA ILE A 448 -13.49 -24.07 1.03
C ILE A 448 -12.54 -23.06 1.67
N PHE A 449 -11.92 -22.18 0.89
CA PHE A 449 -10.83 -21.31 1.34
C PHE A 449 -11.13 -19.83 1.35
N LYS A 450 -12.13 -19.33 0.61
CA LYS A 450 -12.44 -17.90 0.70
C LYS A 450 -13.13 -17.59 2.02
N ARG A 451 -12.54 -16.64 2.75
CA ARG A 451 -12.93 -16.32 4.13
C ARG A 451 -14.20 -15.49 4.22
N LYS A 452 -14.41 -14.60 3.26
CA LYS A 452 -15.55 -13.67 3.24
C LYS A 452 -16.08 -13.48 1.83
N MET A 453 -17.38 -13.59 1.68
CA MET A 453 -18.04 -13.21 0.45
C MET A 453 -18.16 -11.70 0.42
N LEU A 454 -17.31 -11.04 -0.37
CA LEU A 454 -17.44 -9.62 -0.61
C LEU A 454 -18.77 -9.33 -1.34
N PRO A 455 -19.51 -8.28 -0.96
CA PRO A 455 -20.72 -7.88 -1.67
C PRO A 455 -20.41 -7.51 -3.13
N MET A 456 -21.41 -7.47 -3.98
CA MET A 456 -21.27 -6.90 -5.31
C MET A 456 -20.80 -5.44 -5.23
N ALA A 457 -20.11 -4.97 -6.26
CA ALA A 457 -19.58 -3.61 -6.32
C ALA A 457 -18.74 -3.23 -5.09
N SER A 458 -17.84 -4.15 -4.67
CA SER A 458 -17.00 -3.94 -3.47
C SER A 458 -15.85 -2.97 -3.68
N PHE A 459 -15.52 -2.65 -4.92
CA PHE A 459 -14.43 -1.72 -5.27
C PHE A 459 -14.99 -0.35 -5.68
N ASP A 460 -15.88 -0.29 -6.66
CA ASP A 460 -16.67 0.91 -6.96
C ASP A 460 -18.11 0.68 -6.51
N GLY A 461 -18.42 1.17 -5.32
CA GLY A 461 -19.72 0.96 -4.69
C GLY A 461 -20.83 1.75 -5.37
N VAL A 462 -22.02 1.13 -5.54
CA VAL A 462 -23.20 1.80 -6.13
C VAL A 462 -23.51 3.13 -5.46
N ASN A 463 -23.27 3.25 -4.16
CA ASN A 463 -23.49 4.49 -3.38
C ASN A 463 -22.19 5.28 -3.14
N LYS A 464 -21.10 5.02 -3.87
CA LYS A 464 -19.77 5.64 -3.64
C LYS A 464 -19.28 5.47 -2.20
N ASP A 465 -19.61 4.35 -1.58
CA ASP A 465 -19.33 4.08 -0.16
C ASP A 465 -17.99 3.36 0.06
N LYS A 466 -17.31 2.97 -1.02
CA LYS A 466 -16.04 2.25 -0.95
C LYS A 466 -14.85 3.22 -0.92
N ILE A 467 -13.74 2.71 -0.35
CA ILE A 467 -12.51 3.50 -0.19
C ILE A 467 -11.93 3.93 -1.54
N ALA A 468 -12.03 3.11 -2.56
CA ALA A 468 -11.56 3.43 -3.90
C ALA A 468 -12.38 4.56 -4.57
N ASN A 469 -13.64 4.77 -4.18
CA ASN A 469 -14.41 5.93 -4.64
C ASN A 469 -13.79 7.25 -4.16
N LEU A 470 -13.22 7.29 -2.95
CA LEU A 470 -12.48 8.46 -2.47
C LEU A 470 -11.13 8.59 -3.17
N LEU A 471 -10.41 7.48 -3.42
CA LEU A 471 -9.14 7.47 -4.13
C LEU A 471 -9.25 8.13 -5.51
N PHE A 472 -10.31 7.86 -6.26
CA PHE A 472 -10.53 8.46 -7.58
C PHE A 472 -11.35 9.76 -7.53
N GLY A 473 -11.65 10.27 -6.34
CA GLY A 473 -12.15 11.62 -6.16
C GLY A 473 -11.18 12.69 -6.70
N ALA A 474 -11.68 13.91 -6.89
CA ALA A 474 -10.88 15.02 -7.42
C ALA A 474 -10.10 15.80 -6.34
N GLY A 475 -9.87 15.22 -5.17
CA GLY A 475 -9.45 15.89 -3.94
C GLY A 475 -10.65 16.46 -3.17
N ASP A 476 -10.41 17.13 -2.05
CA ASP A 476 -11.44 17.75 -1.20
C ASP A 476 -12.48 16.75 -0.64
N ALA A 477 -12.04 15.49 -0.40
CA ALA A 477 -12.86 14.36 0.08
C ALA A 477 -14.07 14.01 -0.83
N ASN A 478 -14.11 14.49 -2.07
CA ASN A 478 -15.13 14.11 -3.05
C ASN A 478 -14.99 12.64 -3.44
N LYS A 479 -16.10 11.93 -3.48
CA LYS A 479 -16.16 10.53 -3.93
C LYS A 479 -16.67 10.46 -5.36
N MET A 480 -16.03 9.64 -6.20
CA MET A 480 -16.39 9.46 -7.61
C MET A 480 -16.55 7.98 -7.93
N HIS A 481 -17.47 7.68 -8.85
CA HIS A 481 -17.42 6.42 -9.57
C HIS A 481 -16.26 6.42 -10.55
N PHE A 482 -15.65 5.26 -10.74
CA PHE A 482 -14.47 5.12 -11.58
C PHE A 482 -14.48 3.88 -12.50
N ASP A 483 -15.40 2.94 -12.27
CA ASP A 483 -15.48 1.68 -12.99
C ASP A 483 -16.29 1.84 -14.28
N PHE A 484 -15.58 1.84 -15.39
CA PHE A 484 -16.15 1.96 -16.73
C PHE A 484 -17.04 0.76 -17.11
N TYR A 485 -16.68 -0.45 -16.69
CA TYR A 485 -17.44 -1.65 -17.04
C TYR A 485 -18.72 -1.76 -16.24
N THR A 486 -18.67 -1.45 -14.93
CA THR A 486 -19.87 -1.31 -14.11
C THR A 486 -20.81 -0.23 -14.68
N ALA A 487 -20.29 0.92 -15.14
CA ALA A 487 -21.09 1.95 -15.83
C ALA A 487 -21.82 1.41 -17.07
N ARG A 488 -21.18 0.53 -17.82
CA ARG A 488 -21.80 -0.14 -18.99
C ARG A 488 -22.89 -1.13 -18.61
N VAL A 489 -22.67 -1.92 -17.57
CA VAL A 489 -23.65 -2.88 -17.04
C VAL A 489 -24.90 -2.16 -16.55
N LEU A 490 -24.72 -1.04 -15.85
CA LEU A 490 -25.80 -0.23 -15.29
C LEU A 490 -26.38 0.81 -16.27
N LYS A 491 -26.00 0.82 -17.54
CA LYS A 491 -26.30 1.86 -18.53
C LYS A 491 -27.76 2.32 -18.56
N ASN A 492 -28.69 1.40 -18.34
CA ASN A 492 -30.14 1.68 -18.43
C ASN A 492 -30.80 1.91 -17.05
N SER A 493 -30.02 1.94 -15.98
CA SER A 493 -30.51 2.25 -14.62
C SER A 493 -30.28 3.71 -14.24
N ALA A 494 -30.90 4.16 -13.16
CA ALA A 494 -30.67 5.51 -12.62
C ALA A 494 -29.22 5.65 -12.13
N GLU A 495 -28.70 4.64 -11.46
CA GLU A 495 -27.34 4.56 -10.92
C GLU A 495 -26.30 4.66 -12.06
N GLY A 496 -26.56 4.05 -13.20
CA GLY A 496 -25.65 4.08 -14.36
C GLY A 496 -25.41 5.47 -14.94
N LYS A 497 -26.35 6.42 -14.76
CA LYS A 497 -26.13 7.82 -15.16
C LYS A 497 -25.07 8.48 -14.27
N ASP A 498 -25.09 8.19 -12.99
CA ASP A 498 -24.14 8.72 -12.02
C ASP A 498 -22.71 8.19 -12.30
N PHE A 499 -22.58 6.88 -12.53
CA PHE A 499 -21.33 6.27 -12.96
C PHE A 499 -20.77 6.95 -14.20
N SER A 500 -21.58 7.05 -15.24
CA SER A 500 -21.15 7.64 -16.52
C SER A 500 -20.73 9.10 -16.38
N SER A 501 -21.45 9.89 -15.56
CA SER A 501 -21.11 11.31 -15.36
C SER A 501 -19.78 11.50 -14.62
N ASP A 502 -19.51 10.68 -13.60
CA ASP A 502 -18.31 10.78 -12.78
C ASP A 502 -17.03 10.43 -13.57
N LEU A 503 -17.11 9.51 -14.53
CA LEU A 503 -15.96 9.12 -15.38
C LEU A 503 -15.35 10.29 -16.15
N TYR A 504 -16.13 11.33 -16.45
CA TYR A 504 -15.70 12.50 -17.22
C TYR A 504 -15.45 13.75 -16.37
N LYS A 505 -15.66 13.69 -15.06
CA LYS A 505 -15.32 14.79 -14.16
C LYS A 505 -13.82 15.01 -14.10
N ARG A 506 -13.40 16.27 -14.08
CA ARG A 506 -12.00 16.67 -14.11
C ARG A 506 -11.48 17.02 -12.72
N ASP A 507 -10.23 16.68 -12.46
CA ASP A 507 -9.46 17.19 -11.32
C ASP A 507 -8.86 18.58 -11.59
N LYS A 508 -8.09 19.10 -10.63
CA LYS A 508 -7.41 20.40 -10.74
C LYS A 508 -6.37 20.45 -11.88
N ALA A 509 -5.78 19.30 -12.22
CA ALA A 509 -4.84 19.18 -13.36
C ALA A 509 -5.55 19.04 -14.72
N GLY A 510 -6.90 19.06 -14.74
CA GLY A 510 -7.72 18.96 -15.94
C GLY A 510 -7.93 17.52 -16.44
N SER A 511 -7.47 16.50 -15.72
CA SER A 511 -7.62 15.10 -16.10
C SER A 511 -8.96 14.54 -15.68
N ILE A 512 -9.65 13.87 -16.60
CA ILE A 512 -10.91 13.16 -16.30
C ILE A 512 -10.65 11.93 -15.42
N THR A 513 -11.67 11.50 -14.68
CA THR A 513 -11.58 10.34 -13.77
C THR A 513 -11.07 9.09 -14.50
N LEU A 514 -11.62 8.77 -15.66
CA LEU A 514 -11.19 7.62 -16.46
C LEU A 514 -9.68 7.66 -16.77
N LYS A 515 -9.13 8.83 -17.12
CA LYS A 515 -7.69 8.98 -17.35
C LYS A 515 -6.89 8.76 -16.07
N ARG A 516 -7.36 9.25 -14.93
CA ARG A 516 -6.68 9.06 -13.63
C ARG A 516 -6.68 7.59 -13.20
N VAL A 517 -7.77 6.85 -13.47
CA VAL A 517 -7.83 5.39 -13.27
C VAL A 517 -6.76 4.69 -14.11
N ASN A 518 -6.64 5.05 -15.39
CA ASN A 518 -5.62 4.51 -16.28
C ASN A 518 -4.20 4.79 -15.76
N LEU A 519 -3.91 6.02 -15.31
CA LEU A 519 -2.61 6.36 -14.72
C LEU A 519 -2.29 5.57 -13.45
N TYR A 520 -3.31 5.11 -12.74
CA TYR A 520 -3.18 4.34 -11.50
C TYR A 520 -3.30 2.82 -11.71
N ASN A 521 -3.21 2.36 -12.97
CA ASN A 521 -3.28 0.95 -13.35
C ASN A 521 -1.96 0.50 -14.00
N PRO A 522 -1.17 -0.39 -13.38
CA PRO A 522 0.08 -0.88 -13.99
C PRO A 522 -0.17 -1.60 -15.33
N LEU A 523 -1.33 -2.26 -15.49
CA LEU A 523 -1.71 -2.97 -16.72
C LEU A 523 -1.90 -2.04 -17.90
N TYR A 524 -2.26 -0.77 -17.65
CA TYR A 524 -2.41 0.25 -18.69
C TYR A 524 -1.15 0.44 -19.53
N TYR A 525 0.03 0.29 -18.92
CA TYR A 525 1.33 0.45 -19.57
C TYR A 525 1.86 -0.84 -20.21
N LEU A 526 1.36 -2.00 -19.76
CA LEU A 526 1.92 -3.32 -20.05
C LEU A 526 1.10 -4.14 -21.06
N ILE A 527 -0.17 -3.81 -21.27
CA ILE A 527 -1.08 -4.57 -22.14
C ILE A 527 -1.38 -3.80 -23.42
N SER A 528 -1.20 -4.44 -24.57
CA SER A 528 -1.31 -3.82 -25.89
C SER A 528 -2.71 -3.28 -26.25
N SER A 529 -3.75 -3.69 -25.55
CA SER A 529 -5.11 -3.18 -25.78
C SER A 529 -5.39 -1.83 -25.09
N TYR A 530 -4.47 -1.33 -24.27
CA TYR A 530 -4.56 0.01 -23.69
C TYR A 530 -3.74 1.04 -24.47
N GLU A 531 -4.21 2.29 -24.47
CA GLU A 531 -3.53 3.41 -25.14
C GLU A 531 -2.14 3.72 -24.53
N GLY A 532 -1.94 3.40 -23.26
CA GLY A 532 -0.67 3.59 -22.55
C GLY A 532 0.39 2.53 -22.84
N TYR A 533 0.09 1.54 -23.67
CA TYR A 533 1.07 0.51 -24.00
C TYR A 533 2.34 1.10 -24.64
N ASN A 534 3.50 0.77 -24.10
CA ASN A 534 4.81 1.29 -24.55
C ASN A 534 5.04 2.80 -24.40
N THR A 535 4.20 3.57 -23.69
CA THR A 535 4.42 5.00 -23.45
C THR A 535 5.46 5.26 -22.35
N SER A 536 5.78 4.23 -21.56
CA SER A 536 6.63 4.32 -20.36
C SER A 536 7.90 3.48 -20.45
N THR A 537 8.77 3.66 -19.46
CA THR A 537 9.95 2.84 -19.19
C THR A 537 9.67 1.96 -17.97
N ALA A 538 9.19 0.75 -18.19
CA ALA A 538 8.92 -0.20 -17.11
C ALA A 538 10.20 -0.71 -16.43
N ALA A 539 10.14 -0.96 -15.14
CA ALA A 539 11.22 -1.59 -14.37
C ALA A 539 11.56 -2.97 -14.95
N PRO A 540 12.83 -3.30 -15.15
CA PRO A 540 13.22 -4.56 -15.79
C PRO A 540 13.08 -5.80 -14.90
N TYR A 541 13.02 -5.66 -13.56
CA TYR A 541 13.03 -6.78 -12.62
C TYR A 541 11.83 -6.71 -11.66
N TRP A 542 11.12 -7.85 -11.52
CA TRP A 542 9.92 -7.94 -10.69
C TRP A 542 9.95 -9.21 -9.83
N TYR A 543 9.71 -9.02 -8.52
CA TYR A 543 9.52 -10.08 -7.54
C TYR A 543 8.10 -9.98 -7.00
N VAL A 544 7.28 -11.00 -7.22
CA VAL A 544 5.85 -10.95 -6.87
C VAL A 544 5.45 -12.19 -6.09
N ARG A 545 4.91 -11.98 -4.90
CA ARG A 545 4.32 -13.02 -4.06
C ARG A 545 2.85 -12.69 -3.80
N SER A 546 1.98 -13.66 -4.08
CA SER A 546 0.54 -13.49 -3.92
C SER A 546 -0.07 -14.64 -3.14
N GLY A 547 -0.78 -14.33 -2.06
CA GLY A 547 -1.43 -15.31 -1.21
C GLY A 547 -2.75 -15.84 -1.79
N LEU A 548 -3.00 -17.13 -1.65
CA LEU A 548 -4.27 -17.72 -2.06
C LEU A 548 -5.40 -17.56 -1.05
N PHE A 549 -5.08 -17.23 0.21
CA PHE A 549 -6.06 -17.13 1.29
C PHE A 549 -6.60 -15.70 1.47
N GLN A 550 -6.51 -14.87 0.42
CA GLN A 550 -7.08 -13.54 0.37
C GLN A 550 -8.61 -13.56 0.20
N ASN A 551 -9.28 -12.56 0.73
CA ASN A 551 -10.73 -12.40 0.63
C ASN A 551 -11.20 -11.73 -0.67
N SER A 552 -10.29 -11.09 -1.41
CA SER A 552 -10.57 -10.30 -2.61
C SER A 552 -10.26 -11.05 -3.93
N ASP A 553 -10.37 -10.34 -5.03
CA ASP A 553 -9.98 -10.78 -6.38
C ASP A 553 -8.46 -10.85 -6.61
N ILE A 554 -7.65 -10.72 -5.56
CA ILE A 554 -6.18 -10.61 -5.66
C ILE A 554 -5.56 -11.75 -6.49
N LEU A 555 -6.18 -12.94 -6.48
CA LEU A 555 -5.70 -14.03 -7.33
C LEU A 555 -5.71 -13.65 -8.81
N THR A 556 -6.83 -13.14 -9.32
CA THR A 556 -6.94 -12.74 -10.74
C THR A 556 -6.10 -11.50 -11.03
N SER A 557 -6.11 -10.54 -10.13
CA SER A 557 -5.34 -9.30 -10.21
C SER A 557 -3.83 -9.59 -10.31
N SER A 558 -3.28 -10.39 -9.41
CA SER A 558 -1.85 -10.74 -9.41
C SER A 558 -1.44 -11.62 -10.59
N VAL A 559 -2.32 -12.54 -11.03
CA VAL A 559 -2.07 -13.37 -12.23
C VAL A 559 -2.08 -12.50 -13.48
N ASN A 560 -3.02 -11.55 -13.62
CA ASN A 560 -3.06 -10.63 -14.73
C ASN A 560 -1.81 -9.75 -14.81
N LEU A 561 -1.35 -9.26 -13.65
CA LEU A 561 -0.10 -8.51 -13.57
C LEU A 561 1.09 -9.37 -14.03
N TYR A 562 1.19 -10.61 -13.53
CA TYR A 562 2.23 -11.54 -13.95
C TYR A 562 2.19 -11.82 -15.46
N LEU A 563 1.01 -12.08 -16.03
CA LEU A 563 0.85 -12.35 -17.46
C LEU A 563 1.23 -11.13 -18.31
N ALA A 564 0.83 -9.94 -17.88
CA ALA A 564 1.19 -8.68 -18.54
C ALA A 564 2.70 -8.46 -18.52
N LEU A 565 3.35 -8.61 -17.35
CA LEU A 565 4.81 -8.49 -17.21
C LEU A 565 5.55 -9.52 -18.06
N SER A 566 5.11 -10.79 -18.03
CA SER A 566 5.73 -11.86 -18.80
C SER A 566 5.57 -11.69 -20.32
N GLY A 567 4.50 -11.04 -20.76
CA GLY A 567 4.25 -10.73 -22.17
C GLY A 567 4.94 -9.44 -22.65
N TYR A 568 5.43 -8.60 -21.74
CA TYR A 568 6.01 -7.30 -22.10
C TYR A 568 7.50 -7.40 -22.39
N ARG A 569 7.91 -7.19 -23.63
CA ARG A 569 9.27 -7.47 -24.14
C ARG A 569 10.42 -6.75 -23.41
N LYS A 570 10.16 -5.63 -22.72
CA LYS A 570 11.20 -4.86 -22.02
C LYS A 570 11.46 -5.35 -20.60
N ILE A 571 10.64 -6.25 -20.07
CA ILE A 571 10.87 -6.90 -18.78
C ILE A 571 11.94 -7.96 -18.95
N LYS A 572 12.97 -7.93 -18.11
CA LYS A 572 14.06 -8.90 -18.12
C LYS A 572 13.72 -10.15 -17.32
N GLU A 573 13.05 -9.97 -16.19
CA GLU A 573 12.72 -11.08 -15.30
C GLU A 573 11.49 -10.78 -14.43
N VAL A 574 10.64 -11.79 -14.30
CA VAL A 574 9.52 -11.80 -13.34
C VAL A 574 9.60 -13.06 -12.50
N ASP A 575 9.95 -12.92 -11.23
CA ASP A 575 9.85 -13.99 -10.24
C ASP A 575 8.49 -13.93 -9.57
N TYR A 576 7.54 -14.75 -10.04
CA TYR A 576 6.16 -14.79 -9.57
C TYR A 576 5.83 -16.09 -8.86
N GLN A 577 5.23 -15.99 -7.69
CA GLN A 577 4.72 -17.13 -6.96
C GLN A 577 3.40 -16.84 -6.27
N THR A 578 2.42 -17.74 -6.46
CA THR A 578 1.27 -17.85 -5.54
C THR A 578 1.64 -18.72 -4.36
N VAL A 579 1.33 -18.24 -3.16
CA VAL A 579 1.73 -18.88 -1.89
C VAL A 579 0.49 -19.45 -1.21
N TRP A 580 0.50 -20.79 -1.02
CA TRP A 580 -0.53 -21.47 -0.27
C TRP A 580 -0.48 -21.07 1.21
N GLY A 581 -1.63 -20.78 1.80
CA GLY A 581 -1.73 -20.39 3.21
C GLY A 581 -1.41 -18.92 3.49
N MET A 582 -0.85 -18.18 2.55
CA MET A 582 -0.61 -16.76 2.73
C MET A 582 -1.93 -15.99 2.55
N GLY A 583 -2.34 -15.29 3.61
CA GLY A 583 -3.41 -14.31 3.61
C GLY A 583 -2.90 -12.89 3.39
N GLU A 584 -3.54 -11.92 4.02
CA GLU A 584 -3.07 -10.54 4.04
C GLU A 584 -1.68 -10.46 4.67
N VAL A 585 -0.76 -9.75 4.01
CA VAL A 585 0.61 -9.53 4.51
C VAL A 585 0.63 -8.19 5.23
N LYS A 586 0.83 -8.25 6.55
CA LYS A 586 0.95 -7.05 7.40
C LYS A 586 2.41 -6.67 7.64
N GLU A 587 3.28 -7.67 7.66
CA GLU A 587 4.73 -7.50 7.84
C GLU A 587 5.47 -8.67 7.16
N LEU A 588 6.71 -8.44 6.81
CA LEU A 588 7.59 -9.45 6.25
C LEU A 588 8.23 -10.28 7.36
N THR A 589 8.38 -11.58 7.12
CA THR A 589 9.19 -12.45 7.97
C THR A 589 10.67 -12.27 7.67
N ASP A 590 11.56 -12.63 8.62
CA ASP A 590 13.02 -12.61 8.41
C ASP A 590 13.41 -13.39 7.13
N LYS A 591 12.76 -14.53 6.89
CA LYS A 591 12.98 -15.32 5.67
C LYS A 591 12.61 -14.56 4.40
N ASN A 592 11.49 -13.86 4.39
CA ASN A 592 11.10 -13.05 3.23
C ASN A 592 12.12 -11.92 2.97
N ILE A 593 12.61 -11.29 4.03
CA ILE A 593 13.61 -10.22 3.95
C ILE A 593 14.93 -10.77 3.38
N GLU A 594 15.40 -11.91 3.85
CA GLU A 594 16.62 -12.56 3.32
C GLU A 594 16.48 -12.92 1.83
N GLU A 595 15.35 -13.52 1.43
CA GLU A 595 15.05 -13.84 0.02
C GLU A 595 15.04 -12.58 -0.87
N ILE A 596 14.48 -11.46 -0.38
CA ILE A 596 14.49 -10.17 -1.07
C ILE A 596 15.91 -9.65 -1.23
N PHE A 597 16.74 -9.67 -0.17
CA PHE A 597 18.09 -9.18 -0.21
C PHE A 597 18.97 -9.98 -1.18
N ASP A 598 18.80 -11.29 -1.22
CA ASP A 598 19.49 -12.14 -2.18
C ASP A 598 19.02 -11.85 -3.61
N TRP A 599 17.71 -11.68 -3.81
CA TRP A 599 17.17 -11.33 -5.13
C TRP A 599 17.70 -9.98 -5.63
N ILE A 600 17.73 -8.93 -4.79
CA ILE A 600 18.25 -7.61 -5.14
C ILE A 600 19.73 -7.69 -5.50
N LYS A 601 20.54 -8.45 -4.74
CA LYS A 601 21.99 -8.59 -4.97
C LYS A 601 22.31 -9.00 -6.40
N PHE A 602 21.54 -9.94 -6.96
CA PHE A 602 21.76 -10.41 -8.34
C PHE A 602 21.26 -9.42 -9.42
N LYS A 603 20.47 -8.41 -9.05
CA LYS A 603 19.85 -7.45 -9.98
C LYS A 603 20.48 -6.06 -9.89
N ALA A 604 21.11 -5.72 -8.78
CA ALA A 604 21.77 -4.44 -8.55
C ALA A 604 23.18 -4.35 -9.17
N GLN A 605 23.74 -5.49 -9.57
CA GLN A 605 25.01 -5.59 -10.31
C GLN A 605 24.77 -5.30 -11.78
#